data_5ee6216008db250ce95c1846ec838fad
#
_entry.id   5ee6216008db250ce95c1846ec838fad
#
_cell.length_a   1.000
_cell.length_b   1.000
_cell.length_c   1.000
_cell.angle_alpha   90.00
_cell.angle_beta   90.00
_cell.angle_gamma   90.00
#
_symmetry.space_group_name_H-M   'P 1'
#
loop_
_entity.id
_entity.type
_entity.pdbx_description
1 polymer ?
#
loop_
_entity_poly.entity_id
_entity_poly.type
_entity_poly.pdbx_seq_one_letter_code
_entity_poly.pdbx_strand_id
1 'polypeptide(L)'
;MIEPFDDTAPTGDELTEYDREHIKLYVRLLDAADDGADWREVVEILFGIDLTKEPRRARRIHDSHLARARWMARAGYRHLLRQPGS
;
A
#
# COMPACT_ATOMS: atom_id res chain seq x y z
N MET A 1 1.89 8.72 -13.97
CA MET A 1 0.82 9.35 -13.20
C MET A 1 0.63 8.63 -11.86
N ILE A 2 0.51 9.39 -10.79
CA ILE A 2 0.33 8.82 -9.46
C ILE A 2 -1.17 8.66 -9.21
N GLU A 3 -1.56 7.46 -8.75
CA GLU A 3 -2.95 7.19 -8.44
C GLU A 3 -3.39 7.91 -7.17
N PRO A 4 -4.66 8.35 -7.08
CA PRO A 4 -5.17 8.94 -5.83
C PRO A 4 -5.03 7.97 -4.66
N PHE A 5 -4.71 8.49 -3.50
CA PHE A 5 -4.55 7.67 -2.30
C PHE A 5 -4.99 8.44 -1.06
N ASP A 6 -5.34 7.70 0.00
CA ASP A 6 -5.66 8.27 1.30
C ASP A 6 -4.40 8.29 2.17
N ASP A 7 -4.39 9.15 3.18
CA ASP A 7 -3.26 9.25 4.10
C ASP A 7 -3.05 7.99 4.93
N THR A 8 -4.10 7.20 5.12
CA THR A 8 -4.04 5.95 5.87
C THR A 8 -4.77 4.86 5.09
N ALA A 9 -4.10 3.73 4.88
CA ALA A 9 -4.71 2.59 4.25
C ALA A 9 -5.73 1.92 5.19
N PRO A 10 -6.69 1.12 4.65
CA PRO A 10 -7.62 0.39 5.49
C PRO A 10 -6.93 -0.52 6.49
N THR A 11 -7.56 -0.74 7.65
CA THR A 11 -7.00 -1.55 8.73
C THR A 11 -7.87 -2.73 9.14
N GLY A 12 -9.06 -2.87 8.56
CA GLY A 12 -9.99 -3.94 8.92
C GLY A 12 -9.57 -5.30 8.38
N ASP A 13 -10.31 -6.32 8.78
CA ASP A 13 -10.01 -7.70 8.41
C ASP A 13 -10.63 -8.13 7.07
N GLU A 14 -11.29 -7.22 6.39
CA GLU A 14 -11.94 -7.52 5.12
C GLU A 14 -11.35 -6.71 3.98
N LEU A 15 -11.39 -7.29 2.78
CA LEU A 15 -10.95 -6.61 1.57
C LEU A 15 -11.93 -5.48 1.24
N THR A 16 -11.40 -4.27 1.08
CA THR A 16 -12.20 -3.09 0.77
C THR A 16 -12.08 -2.72 -0.70
N GLU A 17 -12.94 -1.81 -1.16
CA GLU A 17 -12.85 -1.25 -2.51
C GLU A 17 -11.52 -0.55 -2.71
N TYR A 18 -11.06 0.18 -1.70
CA TYR A 18 -9.75 0.85 -1.73
C TYR A 18 -8.63 -0.16 -2.02
N ASP A 19 -8.65 -1.32 -1.36
CA ASP A 19 -7.66 -2.36 -1.56
C ASP A 19 -7.65 -2.84 -3.02
N ARG A 20 -8.83 -3.08 -3.58
CA ARG A 20 -8.97 -3.56 -4.95
C ARG A 20 -8.43 -2.56 -5.96
N GLU A 21 -8.65 -1.29 -5.70
CA GLU A 21 -8.17 -0.22 -6.58
C GLU A 21 -6.67 0.01 -6.48
N HIS A 22 -6.03 -0.45 -5.40
CA HIS A 22 -4.63 -0.17 -5.13
C HIS A 22 -3.73 -1.40 -5.13
N ILE A 23 -4.15 -2.48 -5.78
CA ILE A 23 -3.36 -3.71 -5.83
C ILE A 23 -1.98 -3.49 -6.44
N LYS A 24 -1.90 -2.73 -7.53
CA LYS A 24 -0.61 -2.43 -8.15
C LYS A 24 0.33 -1.68 -7.20
N LEU A 25 -0.23 -0.72 -6.47
CA LEU A 25 0.53 0.03 -5.49
C LEU A 25 1.07 -0.89 -4.40
N TYR A 26 0.23 -1.79 -3.90
CA TYR A 26 0.63 -2.75 -2.86
C TYR A 26 1.75 -3.67 -3.35
N VAL A 27 1.65 -4.17 -4.57
CA VAL A 27 2.69 -5.03 -5.15
C VAL A 27 4.01 -4.29 -5.25
N ARG A 28 4.00 -3.04 -5.69
CA ARG A 28 5.21 -2.22 -5.79
C ARG A 28 5.82 -1.94 -4.42
N LEU A 29 4.98 -1.73 -3.41
CA LEU A 29 5.47 -1.53 -2.04
C LEU A 29 6.15 -2.79 -1.50
N LEU A 30 5.56 -3.95 -1.74
CA LEU A 30 6.14 -5.22 -1.32
C LEU A 30 7.47 -5.50 -2.03
N ASP A 31 7.52 -5.26 -3.33
CA ASP A 31 8.73 -5.43 -4.11
C ASP A 31 9.85 -4.51 -3.61
N ALA A 32 9.52 -3.26 -3.36
CA ALA A 32 10.50 -2.29 -2.85
C ALA A 32 11.00 -2.70 -1.47
N ALA A 33 10.13 -3.17 -0.61
CA ALA A 33 10.52 -3.63 0.73
C ALA A 33 11.43 -4.85 0.64
N ASP A 34 11.13 -5.79 -0.25
CA ASP A 34 11.95 -6.98 -0.46
C ASP A 34 13.32 -6.63 -1.01
N ASP A 35 13.40 -5.61 -1.85
CA ASP A 35 14.67 -5.13 -2.42
C ASP A 35 15.47 -4.27 -1.44
N GLY A 36 14.93 -3.98 -0.26
CA GLY A 36 15.60 -3.14 0.72
C GLY A 36 15.65 -1.67 0.34
N ALA A 37 14.72 -1.21 -0.49
CA ALA A 37 14.68 0.19 -0.91
C ALA A 37 14.39 1.12 0.27
N ASP A 38 15.00 2.32 0.24
CA ASP A 38 14.76 3.32 1.26
C ASP A 38 13.32 3.81 1.15
N TRP A 39 12.57 3.79 2.27
CA TRP A 39 11.17 4.20 2.30
C TRP A 39 10.97 5.63 1.78
N ARG A 40 11.98 6.48 1.93
CA ARG A 40 11.92 7.87 1.46
C ARG A 40 11.84 7.94 -0.05
N GLU A 41 12.63 7.13 -0.74
CA GLU A 41 12.57 7.03 -2.20
C GLU A 41 11.24 6.44 -2.65
N VAL A 42 10.77 5.43 -1.94
CA VAL A 42 9.49 4.78 -2.26
C VAL A 42 8.36 5.78 -2.21
N VAL A 43 8.33 6.61 -1.16
CA VAL A 43 7.29 7.63 -0.98
C VAL A 43 7.32 8.64 -2.12
N GLU A 44 8.50 9.11 -2.51
CA GLU A 44 8.62 10.08 -3.60
C GLU A 44 8.16 9.48 -4.93
N ILE A 45 8.53 8.25 -5.20
CA ILE A 45 8.24 7.61 -6.47
C ILE A 45 6.78 7.15 -6.56
N LEU A 46 6.29 6.48 -5.54
CA LEU A 46 4.95 5.88 -5.57
C LEU A 46 3.83 6.82 -5.16
N PHE A 47 4.10 7.74 -4.24
CA PHE A 47 3.08 8.65 -3.73
C PHE A 47 3.28 10.10 -4.12
N GLY A 48 4.43 10.45 -4.67
CA GLY A 48 4.71 11.81 -5.12
C GLY A 48 4.74 12.84 -3.99
N ILE A 49 5.11 12.44 -2.78
CA ILE A 49 5.12 13.33 -1.63
C ILE A 49 6.51 13.91 -1.43
N ASP A 50 6.56 15.22 -1.18
CA ASP A 50 7.81 15.93 -0.88
C ASP A 50 8.14 15.75 0.60
N LEU A 51 9.18 14.96 0.87
CA LEU A 51 9.63 14.66 2.23
C LEU A 51 10.12 15.88 2.99
N THR A 52 10.61 16.89 2.29
CA THR A 52 11.07 18.10 2.96
C THR A 52 9.92 18.93 3.52
N LYS A 53 8.74 18.80 2.91
CA LYS A 53 7.56 19.56 3.32
C LYS A 53 6.64 18.79 4.26
N GLU A 54 6.50 17.49 4.04
CA GLU A 54 5.52 16.66 4.76
C GLU A 54 6.10 15.34 5.26
N PRO A 55 7.18 15.38 6.06
CA PRO A 55 7.85 14.13 6.45
C PRO A 55 6.98 13.20 7.31
N ARG A 56 6.18 13.73 8.21
CA ARG A 56 5.32 12.91 9.08
C ARG A 56 4.18 12.28 8.30
N ARG A 57 3.57 13.06 7.41
CA ARG A 57 2.50 12.56 6.54
C ARG A 57 3.04 11.47 5.62
N ALA A 58 4.21 11.70 5.04
CA ALA A 58 4.85 10.73 4.16
C ALA A 58 5.09 9.40 4.88
N ARG A 59 5.57 9.47 6.12
CA ARG A 59 5.83 8.25 6.90
C ARG A 59 4.53 7.51 7.21
N ARG A 60 3.49 8.22 7.58
CA ARG A 60 2.18 7.61 7.86
C ARG A 60 1.62 6.91 6.63
N ILE A 61 1.67 7.57 5.48
CA ILE A 61 1.19 7.01 4.23
C ILE A 61 1.96 5.75 3.87
N HIS A 62 3.28 5.83 3.91
CA HIS A 62 4.13 4.68 3.60
C HIS A 62 3.84 3.50 4.52
N ASP A 63 3.91 3.72 5.83
CA ASP A 63 3.80 2.65 6.81
C ASP A 63 2.43 2.00 6.78
N SER A 64 1.36 2.78 6.67
CA SER A 64 0.00 2.23 6.63
C SER A 64 -0.23 1.42 5.36
N HIS A 65 0.22 1.89 4.22
CA HIS A 65 0.03 1.18 2.96
C HIS A 65 0.91 -0.07 2.89
N LEU A 66 2.14 -0.01 3.39
CA LEU A 66 2.99 -1.21 3.43
C LEU A 66 2.44 -2.26 4.38
N ALA A 67 1.94 -1.85 5.54
CA ALA A 67 1.31 -2.77 6.48
C ALA A 67 0.08 -3.44 5.83
N ARG A 68 -0.72 -2.66 5.10
CA ARG A 68 -1.88 -3.21 4.40
C ARG A 68 -1.46 -4.17 3.28
N ALA A 69 -0.42 -3.81 2.53
CA ALA A 69 0.10 -4.69 1.49
C ALA A 69 0.55 -6.03 2.07
N ARG A 70 1.21 -6.02 3.22
CA ARG A 70 1.63 -7.24 3.91
C ARG A 70 0.43 -8.05 4.40
N TRP A 71 -0.60 -7.37 4.90
CA TRP A 71 -1.84 -8.05 5.28
C TRP A 71 -2.49 -8.71 4.06
N MET A 72 -2.52 -8.00 2.92
CA MET A 72 -3.05 -8.54 1.67
C MET A 72 -2.30 -9.80 1.25
N ALA A 73 -0.98 -9.79 1.37
CA ALA A 73 -0.16 -10.93 0.99
C ALA A 73 -0.41 -12.16 1.86
N ARG A 74 -0.80 -11.97 3.12
CA ARG A 74 -1.00 -13.07 4.07
C ARG A 74 -2.45 -13.50 4.18
N ALA A 75 -3.35 -12.54 4.39
CA ALA A 75 -4.75 -12.81 4.71
C ALA A 75 -5.71 -12.35 3.63
N GLY A 76 -5.51 -11.14 3.09
CA GLY A 76 -6.37 -10.58 2.06
C GLY A 76 -6.40 -11.42 0.80
N TYR A 77 -5.29 -12.06 0.48
CA TYR A 77 -5.17 -12.97 -0.64
C TYR A 77 -6.24 -14.07 -0.61
N ARG A 78 -6.56 -14.56 0.58
CA ARG A 78 -7.59 -15.60 0.75
C ARG A 78 -8.96 -15.12 0.35
N HIS A 79 -9.25 -13.85 0.57
CA HIS A 79 -10.53 -13.26 0.17
C HIS A 79 -10.68 -13.24 -1.34
N LEU A 80 -9.60 -13.00 -2.07
CA LEU A 80 -9.61 -13.04 -3.53
C LEU A 80 -9.90 -14.45 -4.04
N LEU A 81 -9.35 -15.47 -3.39
CA LEU A 81 -9.55 -16.85 -3.79
C LEU A 81 -10.94 -17.38 -3.46
N ARG A 82 -11.67 -16.73 -2.57
CA ARG A 82 -13.01 -17.14 -2.17
C ARG A 82 -14.11 -16.42 -2.91
N GLN A 83 -13.82 -15.87 -4.07
CA GLN A 83 -14.85 -15.20 -4.84
C GLN A 83 -15.90 -16.18 -5.33
N PRO A 84 -17.16 -15.70 -5.50
CA PRO A 84 -18.22 -16.55 -6.01
C PRO A 84 -17.83 -17.21 -7.33
N GLY A 85 -18.11 -18.48 -7.48
CA GLY A 85 -17.81 -19.22 -8.68
C GLY A 85 -16.43 -19.84 -8.75
N SER A 86 -15.60 -19.57 -7.76
CA SER A 86 -14.26 -20.18 -7.71
C SER A 86 -14.25 -21.47 -6.92
#